data_1664f7df4cf05a098e26abebe4ad5aab
#
_entry.id   1664f7df4cf05a098e26abebe4ad5aab
#
_cell.length_a   1.000
_cell.length_b   1.000
_cell.length_c   1.000
_cell.angle_alpha   90.00
_cell.angle_beta   90.00
_cell.angle_gamma   90.00
#
_symmetry.space_group_name_H-M   'P 1'
#
loop_
_entity.id
_entity.type
_entity.pdbx_description
1 polymer ?
#
loop_
_entity_poly.entity_id
_entity_poly.type
_entity_poly.pdbx_seq_one_letter_code
_entity_poly.pdbx_strand_id
1 'polypeptide(L)'
;KEATAKVFSLLDTGYAYPRAMILNFAAADCEATRAMFRSLFDESTELSQRIIAFQAATEEIRTKYNDGSWNNHYQNTSAISVYLWLRYPDQYYIYRYSVARDISDALNFDAPPKRDGSVESLLNSYRLYDELRVALSQNAAITQMIRSAIEAAPAGKYWPDTHWNIAAIDLGFYLSRFYLAEQKTSQMQAGWFPAESEYDPGITTAQWSALL
;
A
#
# COMPACT_ATOMS: atom_id res chain seq x y z
N LYS A 1 3.02 -10.87 19.47
CA LYS A 1 2.19 -11.55 18.44
C LYS A 1 0.85 -10.84 18.20
N GLU A 2 0.11 -10.44 19.27
CA GLU A 2 -1.23 -9.82 19.10
C GLU A 2 -1.17 -8.39 18.55
N ALA A 3 -0.27 -7.54 19.03
CA ALA A 3 -0.14 -6.16 18.57
C ALA A 3 0.22 -6.02 17.08
N THR A 4 0.89 -7.03 16.51
CA THR A 4 1.29 -7.05 15.10
C THR A 4 0.28 -7.74 14.18
N ALA A 5 -0.69 -8.48 14.72
CA ALA A 5 -1.62 -9.28 13.90
C ALA A 5 -2.49 -8.41 12.97
N LYS A 6 -3.01 -7.28 13.45
CA LYS A 6 -3.83 -6.35 12.65
C LYS A 6 -3.02 -5.63 11.57
N VAL A 7 -1.80 -5.20 11.89
CA VAL A 7 -0.89 -4.53 10.95
C VAL A 7 -0.48 -5.48 9.82
N PHE A 8 -0.31 -6.75 10.13
CA PHE A 8 0.05 -7.77 9.14
C PHE A 8 -1.10 -8.23 8.24
N SER A 9 -2.35 -7.86 8.52
CA SER A 9 -3.47 -8.13 7.60
C SER A 9 -3.30 -7.47 6.23
N LEU A 10 -2.53 -6.37 6.16
CA LEU A 10 -2.16 -5.71 4.90
C LEU A 10 -1.23 -6.56 4.01
N LEU A 11 -0.52 -7.53 4.58
CA LEU A 11 0.45 -8.37 3.87
C LEU A 11 -0.16 -9.70 3.42
N ASP A 12 -1.00 -10.31 4.26
CA ASP A 12 -1.55 -11.62 3.94
C ASP A 12 -2.80 -11.46 3.06
N THR A 13 -2.77 -12.07 1.89
CA THR A 13 -3.93 -12.22 1.00
C THR A 13 -4.31 -13.69 0.92
N GLY A 14 -5.51 -14.01 0.39
CA GLY A 14 -5.96 -15.40 0.28
C GLY A 14 -5.04 -16.32 -0.56
N TYR A 15 -4.09 -15.74 -1.31
CA TYR A 15 -3.21 -16.49 -2.22
C TYR A 15 -1.71 -16.15 -2.06
N ALA A 16 -1.35 -15.17 -1.23
CA ALA A 16 0.03 -14.78 -1.01
C ALA A 16 0.28 -14.58 0.49
N TYR A 17 1.40 -15.12 0.97
CA TYR A 17 1.73 -15.18 2.39
C TYR A 17 3.10 -14.55 2.70
N PRO A 18 3.34 -13.27 2.35
CA PRO A 18 4.63 -12.62 2.56
C PRO A 18 5.03 -12.58 4.03
N ARG A 19 4.07 -12.38 4.96
CA ARG A 19 4.32 -12.42 6.40
C ARG A 19 4.82 -13.78 6.88
N ALA A 20 4.15 -14.86 6.47
CA ALA A 20 4.54 -16.21 6.87
C ALA A 20 5.96 -16.52 6.40
N MET A 21 6.31 -16.10 5.18
CA MET A 21 7.66 -16.30 4.65
C MET A 21 8.72 -15.50 5.40
N ILE A 22 8.46 -14.27 5.81
CA ILE A 22 9.40 -13.52 6.67
C ILE A 22 9.63 -14.23 8.01
N LEU A 23 8.59 -14.83 8.59
CA LEU A 23 8.74 -15.62 9.82
C LEU A 23 9.58 -16.88 9.59
N ASN A 24 9.39 -17.56 8.45
CA ASN A 24 10.20 -18.71 8.06
C ASN A 24 11.66 -18.32 7.82
N PHE A 25 11.91 -17.22 7.10
CA PHE A 25 13.26 -16.69 6.90
C PHE A 25 13.95 -16.34 8.21
N ALA A 26 13.23 -15.65 9.12
CA ALA A 26 13.79 -15.30 10.43
C ALA A 26 14.05 -16.54 11.32
N ALA A 27 13.27 -17.60 11.17
CA ALA A 27 13.51 -18.86 11.87
C ALA A 27 14.72 -19.60 11.29
N ALA A 28 14.93 -19.55 9.97
CA ALA A 28 16.07 -20.21 9.31
C ALA A 28 17.37 -19.41 9.48
N ASP A 29 17.33 -18.09 9.29
CA ASP A 29 18.49 -17.20 9.41
C ASP A 29 18.02 -15.79 9.86
N CYS A 30 18.02 -15.57 11.16
CA CYS A 30 17.58 -14.30 11.75
C CYS A 30 18.46 -13.11 11.32
N GLU A 31 19.79 -13.32 11.21
CA GLU A 31 20.72 -12.23 10.87
C GLU A 31 20.65 -11.87 9.39
N ALA A 32 20.56 -12.85 8.48
CA ALA A 32 20.33 -12.57 7.07
C ALA A 32 19.00 -11.84 6.85
N THR A 33 17.93 -12.27 7.53
CA THR A 33 16.62 -11.60 7.46
C THR A 33 16.70 -10.16 7.98
N ARG A 34 17.42 -9.93 9.07
CA ARG A 34 17.60 -8.58 9.62
C ARG A 34 18.44 -7.70 8.68
N ALA A 35 19.50 -8.24 8.11
CA ALA A 35 20.36 -7.53 7.14
C ALA A 35 19.58 -7.10 5.90
N MET A 36 18.71 -7.97 5.38
CA MET A 36 17.82 -7.69 4.26
C MET A 36 16.93 -6.48 4.53
N PHE A 37 16.28 -6.41 5.71
CA PHE A 37 15.45 -5.24 6.08
C PHE A 37 16.27 -3.99 6.36
N ARG A 38 17.47 -4.10 6.94
CA ARG A 38 18.36 -2.94 7.11
C ARG A 38 18.74 -2.32 5.78
N SER A 39 19.05 -3.16 4.78
CA SER A 39 19.33 -2.68 3.42
C SER A 39 18.12 -2.02 2.77
N LEU A 40 16.91 -2.59 2.94
CA LEU A 40 15.69 -1.98 2.40
C LEU A 40 15.42 -0.58 2.99
N PHE A 41 15.74 -0.40 4.29
CA PHE A 41 15.47 0.84 5.03
C PHE A 41 16.65 1.82 5.03
N ASP A 42 17.73 1.53 4.33
CA ASP A 42 18.87 2.44 4.21
C ASP A 42 18.63 3.50 3.13
N GLU A 43 18.12 4.65 3.55
CA GLU A 43 17.78 5.77 2.66
C GLU A 43 19.00 6.46 2.02
N SER A 44 20.23 6.09 2.37
CA SER A 44 21.43 6.54 1.67
C SER A 44 21.59 5.92 0.28
N THR A 45 20.86 4.84 0.01
CA THR A 45 20.84 4.12 -1.26
C THR A 45 19.54 4.42 -2.02
N GLU A 46 19.62 4.50 -3.34
CA GLU A 46 18.48 4.77 -4.21
C GLU A 46 17.39 3.67 -4.05
N LEU A 47 16.11 4.07 -4.06
CA LEU A 47 14.99 3.18 -3.73
C LEU A 47 14.89 1.96 -4.64
N SER A 48 15.08 2.11 -5.94
CA SER A 48 15.02 0.99 -6.88
C SER A 48 16.08 -0.07 -6.55
N GLN A 49 17.30 0.37 -6.22
CA GLN A 49 18.40 -0.51 -5.85
C GLN A 49 18.10 -1.26 -4.55
N ARG A 50 17.53 -0.57 -3.55
CA ARG A 50 17.12 -1.20 -2.28
C ARG A 50 16.08 -2.29 -2.49
N ILE A 51 15.10 -2.03 -3.35
CA ILE A 51 14.04 -3.00 -3.65
C ILE A 51 14.60 -4.23 -4.37
N ILE A 52 15.45 -4.02 -5.39
CA ILE A 52 16.11 -5.09 -6.12
C ILE A 52 16.98 -5.93 -5.18
N ALA A 53 17.79 -5.28 -4.35
CA ALA A 53 18.64 -5.96 -3.37
C ALA A 53 17.82 -6.76 -2.35
N PHE A 54 16.69 -6.23 -1.89
CA PHE A 54 15.78 -6.93 -0.99
C PHE A 54 15.21 -8.19 -1.65
N GLN A 55 14.75 -8.10 -2.89
CA GLN A 55 14.22 -9.25 -3.63
C GLN A 55 15.31 -10.32 -3.88
N ALA A 56 16.52 -9.91 -4.22
CA ALA A 56 17.65 -10.82 -4.40
C ALA A 56 17.99 -11.55 -3.07
N ALA A 57 18.05 -10.82 -1.96
CA ALA A 57 18.33 -11.39 -0.65
C ALA A 57 17.23 -12.37 -0.20
N THR A 58 15.94 -12.08 -0.50
CA THR A 58 14.86 -13.03 -0.19
C THR A 58 14.98 -14.31 -0.98
N GLU A 59 15.35 -14.24 -2.24
CA GLU A 59 15.56 -15.44 -3.09
C GLU A 59 16.80 -16.22 -2.67
N GLU A 60 17.85 -15.54 -2.23
CA GLU A 60 19.04 -16.20 -1.68
C GLU A 60 18.71 -17.00 -0.42
N ILE A 61 18.00 -16.40 0.55
CA ILE A 61 17.55 -17.08 1.77
C ILE A 61 16.65 -18.26 1.40
N ARG A 62 15.69 -18.07 0.49
CA ARG A 62 14.80 -19.12 0.03
C ARG A 62 15.59 -20.29 -0.56
N THR A 63 16.50 -20.02 -1.44
CA THR A 63 17.32 -21.06 -2.12
C THR A 63 18.19 -21.82 -1.12
N LYS A 64 18.77 -21.12 -0.15
CA LYS A 64 19.71 -21.71 0.81
C LYS A 64 19.03 -22.62 1.84
N TYR A 65 17.79 -22.26 2.26
CA TYR A 65 17.13 -22.93 3.39
C TYR A 65 15.87 -23.68 3.02
N ASN A 66 15.45 -23.68 1.75
CA ASN A 66 14.24 -24.37 1.29
C ASN A 66 14.41 -25.88 1.35
N ASP A 67 13.57 -26.52 2.12
CA ASP A 67 13.46 -28.00 2.20
C ASP A 67 12.51 -28.59 1.16
N GLY A 68 12.05 -27.81 0.19
CA GLY A 68 11.06 -28.18 -0.82
C GLY A 68 9.65 -27.67 -0.50
N SER A 69 9.41 -27.10 0.69
CA SER A 69 8.09 -26.61 1.08
C SER A 69 7.85 -25.15 0.64
N TRP A 70 8.88 -24.37 0.30
CA TRP A 70 8.79 -22.96 -0.04
C TRP A 70 8.71 -22.75 -1.56
N ASN A 71 7.53 -22.83 -2.13
CA ASN A 71 7.33 -22.64 -3.57
C ASN A 71 7.57 -21.20 -4.05
N ASN A 72 7.39 -20.21 -3.16
CA ASN A 72 7.54 -18.79 -3.49
C ASN A 72 7.93 -18.01 -2.22
N HIS A 73 8.71 -16.94 -2.37
CA HIS A 73 9.05 -16.05 -1.25
C HIS A 73 7.96 -15.00 -0.97
N TYR A 74 7.04 -14.74 -1.90
CA TYR A 74 5.94 -13.75 -1.83
C TYR A 74 6.37 -12.29 -1.55
N GLN A 75 7.66 -11.98 -1.60
CA GLN A 75 8.20 -10.62 -1.34
C GLN A 75 8.19 -9.80 -2.64
N ASN A 76 7.00 -9.56 -3.18
CA ASN A 76 6.79 -8.73 -4.36
C ASN A 76 6.76 -7.24 -4.01
N THR A 77 6.68 -6.38 -5.03
CA THR A 77 6.64 -4.92 -4.86
C THR A 77 5.48 -4.43 -3.99
N SER A 78 4.33 -5.13 -4.01
CA SER A 78 3.20 -4.81 -3.12
C SER A 78 3.51 -5.08 -1.65
N ALA A 79 4.18 -6.19 -1.32
CA ALA A 79 4.60 -6.48 0.05
C ALA A 79 5.68 -5.51 0.51
N ILE A 80 6.67 -5.23 -0.36
CA ILE A 80 7.76 -4.29 -0.07
C ILE A 80 7.21 -2.88 0.18
N SER A 81 6.22 -2.42 -0.58
CA SER A 81 5.59 -1.12 -0.37
C SER A 81 4.96 -1.00 1.03
N VAL A 82 4.37 -2.08 1.54
CA VAL A 82 3.83 -2.11 2.91
C VAL A 82 4.94 -1.97 3.95
N TYR A 83 6.08 -2.67 3.77
CA TYR A 83 7.22 -2.54 4.70
C TYR A 83 7.79 -1.12 4.71
N LEU A 84 7.95 -0.51 3.55
CA LEU A 84 8.42 0.87 3.42
C LEU A 84 7.45 1.84 4.08
N TRP A 85 6.16 1.71 3.82
CA TRP A 85 5.13 2.55 4.43
C TRP A 85 5.07 2.37 5.96
N LEU A 86 5.14 1.14 6.48
CA LEU A 86 5.16 0.90 7.92
C LEU A 86 6.37 1.53 8.63
N ARG A 87 7.50 1.64 7.94
CA ARG A 87 8.71 2.24 8.47
C ARG A 87 8.74 3.75 8.33
N TYR A 88 8.23 4.27 7.23
CA TYR A 88 8.26 5.67 6.83
C TYR A 88 6.92 6.10 6.24
N PRO A 89 5.84 6.20 7.06
CA PRO A 89 4.49 6.48 6.56
C PRO A 89 4.36 7.86 5.90
N ASP A 90 5.23 8.80 6.25
CA ASP A 90 5.25 10.14 5.69
C ASP A 90 6.03 10.27 4.37
N GLN A 91 6.59 9.16 3.86
CA GLN A 91 7.42 9.16 2.66
C GLN A 91 6.96 8.19 1.59
N TYR A 92 6.37 7.06 1.99
CA TYR A 92 5.99 5.99 1.07
C TYR A 92 4.50 5.72 1.09
N TYR A 93 4.02 5.03 0.04
CA TYR A 93 2.62 4.66 -0.15
C TYR A 93 2.45 3.16 -0.23
N ILE A 94 1.26 2.66 0.14
CA ILE A 94 0.90 1.26 -0.08
C ILE A 94 0.54 1.07 -1.56
N TYR A 95 1.31 0.24 -2.24
CA TYR A 95 1.07 -0.10 -3.64
C TYR A 95 0.11 -1.27 -3.80
N ARG A 96 -0.98 -1.04 -4.52
CA ARG A 96 -1.89 -2.06 -5.04
C ARG A 96 -2.10 -1.79 -6.52
N TYR A 97 -1.64 -2.72 -7.37
CA TYR A 97 -1.70 -2.55 -8.82
C TYR A 97 -3.08 -2.12 -9.31
N SER A 98 -4.16 -2.84 -8.89
CA SER A 98 -5.52 -2.55 -9.36
C SER A 98 -5.99 -1.13 -8.98
N VAL A 99 -5.66 -0.67 -7.77
CA VAL A 99 -6.00 0.69 -7.31
C VAL A 99 -5.22 1.72 -8.11
N ALA A 100 -3.90 1.58 -8.19
CA ALA A 100 -3.04 2.51 -8.93
C ALA A 100 -3.40 2.55 -10.42
N ARG A 101 -3.77 1.42 -11.02
CA ARG A 101 -4.21 1.34 -12.41
C ARG A 101 -5.53 2.06 -12.64
N ASP A 102 -6.54 1.82 -11.80
CA ASP A 102 -7.85 2.48 -11.91
C ASP A 102 -7.71 4.01 -11.84
N ILE A 103 -6.90 4.51 -10.90
CA ILE A 103 -6.67 5.97 -10.75
C ILE A 103 -5.88 6.50 -11.95
N SER A 104 -4.83 5.80 -12.35
CA SER A 104 -4.00 6.18 -13.51
C SER A 104 -4.83 6.32 -14.78
N ASP A 105 -5.73 5.37 -15.04
CA ASP A 105 -6.62 5.40 -16.20
C ASP A 105 -7.63 6.56 -16.11
N ALA A 106 -8.19 6.81 -14.92
CA ALA A 106 -9.15 7.89 -14.70
C ALA A 106 -8.54 9.30 -14.85
N LEU A 107 -7.28 9.45 -14.45
CA LEU A 107 -6.55 10.72 -14.54
C LEU A 107 -5.75 10.88 -15.84
N ASN A 108 -5.75 9.90 -16.75
CA ASN A 108 -4.88 9.84 -17.92
C ASN A 108 -3.40 10.07 -17.57
N PHE A 109 -2.94 9.42 -16.49
CA PHE A 109 -1.59 9.55 -16.01
C PHE A 109 -0.57 9.05 -17.03
N ASP A 110 0.51 9.80 -17.24
CA ASP A 110 1.48 9.57 -18.33
C ASP A 110 2.33 8.30 -18.18
N ALA A 111 2.47 7.80 -16.95
CA ALA A 111 3.26 6.62 -16.60
C ALA A 111 2.45 5.55 -15.86
N PRO A 112 1.44 4.94 -16.52
CA PRO A 112 0.55 3.99 -15.85
C PRO A 112 1.31 2.77 -15.34
N PRO A 113 1.01 2.26 -14.13
CA PRO A 113 1.63 1.05 -13.62
C PRO A 113 1.25 -0.16 -14.48
N LYS A 114 2.19 -1.08 -14.70
CA LYS A 114 1.99 -2.32 -15.45
C LYS A 114 1.75 -3.49 -14.49
N ARG A 115 1.06 -4.53 -14.96
CA ARG A 115 0.82 -5.76 -14.17
C ARG A 115 2.00 -6.74 -14.31
N ASP A 116 3.20 -6.27 -14.10
CA ASP A 116 4.44 -7.04 -14.25
C ASP A 116 5.21 -7.25 -12.94
N GLY A 117 4.73 -6.61 -11.85
CA GLY A 117 5.39 -6.66 -10.54
C GLY A 117 6.73 -5.91 -10.50
N SER A 118 7.04 -5.13 -11.54
CA SER A 118 8.30 -4.41 -11.66
C SER A 118 8.45 -3.29 -10.62
N VAL A 119 9.70 -2.95 -10.34
CA VAL A 119 10.05 -1.78 -9.52
C VAL A 119 9.59 -0.50 -10.21
N GLU A 120 9.69 -0.41 -11.54
CA GLU A 120 9.20 0.73 -12.32
C GLU A 120 7.71 0.98 -12.06
N SER A 121 6.87 -0.05 -12.09
CA SER A 121 5.44 0.07 -11.81
C SER A 121 5.14 0.57 -10.39
N LEU A 122 5.94 0.16 -9.41
CA LEU A 122 5.85 0.68 -8.04
C LEU A 122 6.23 2.16 -7.99
N LEU A 123 7.34 2.56 -8.61
CA LEU A 123 7.81 3.95 -8.63
C LEU A 123 6.82 4.86 -9.37
N ASN A 124 6.25 4.40 -10.47
CA ASN A 124 5.20 5.13 -11.19
C ASN A 124 3.94 5.32 -10.32
N SER A 125 3.57 4.31 -9.51
CA SER A 125 2.46 4.48 -8.57
C SER A 125 2.79 5.49 -7.46
N TYR A 126 4.04 5.59 -7.02
CA TYR A 126 4.44 6.60 -6.04
C TYR A 126 4.33 8.01 -6.62
N ARG A 127 4.76 8.23 -7.88
CA ARG A 127 4.56 9.52 -8.57
C ARG A 127 3.06 9.87 -8.66
N LEU A 128 2.22 8.90 -9.01
CA LEU A 128 0.76 9.10 -9.06
C LEU A 128 0.20 9.52 -7.69
N TYR A 129 0.61 8.85 -6.62
CA TYR A 129 0.19 9.22 -5.27
C TYR A 129 0.75 10.58 -4.82
N ASP A 130 1.95 10.96 -5.25
CA ASP A 130 2.48 12.30 -5.00
C ASP A 130 1.61 13.39 -5.66
N GLU A 131 1.13 13.16 -6.88
CA GLU A 131 0.21 14.09 -7.53
C GLU A 131 -1.12 14.18 -6.80
N LEU A 132 -1.71 13.03 -6.39
CA LEU A 132 -2.92 13.01 -5.56
C LEU A 132 -2.73 13.76 -4.24
N ARG A 133 -1.61 13.53 -3.56
CA ARG A 133 -1.25 14.18 -2.31
C ARG A 133 -1.13 15.70 -2.46
N VAL A 134 -0.49 16.16 -3.54
CA VAL A 134 -0.38 17.59 -3.84
C VAL A 134 -1.75 18.20 -4.09
N ALA A 135 -2.58 17.58 -4.93
CA ALA A 135 -3.93 18.06 -5.22
C ALA A 135 -4.80 18.09 -3.96
N LEU A 136 -4.75 17.03 -3.13
CA LEU A 136 -5.45 16.95 -1.86
C LEU A 136 -5.01 18.06 -0.90
N SER A 137 -3.70 18.27 -0.76
CA SER A 137 -3.15 19.27 0.16
C SER A 137 -3.54 20.71 -0.20
N GLN A 138 -3.81 20.97 -1.46
CA GLN A 138 -4.25 22.28 -1.96
C GLN A 138 -5.75 22.51 -1.81
N ASN A 139 -6.54 21.48 -1.52
CA ASN A 139 -7.97 21.60 -1.32
C ASN A 139 -8.30 21.88 0.17
N ALA A 140 -8.58 23.15 0.48
CA ALA A 140 -8.84 23.58 1.85
C ALA A 140 -10.06 22.90 2.49
N ALA A 141 -11.12 22.60 1.71
CA ALA A 141 -12.30 21.93 2.23
C ALA A 141 -12.00 20.49 2.66
N ILE A 142 -11.30 19.73 1.80
CA ILE A 142 -10.90 18.35 2.09
C ILE A 142 -9.95 18.30 3.30
N THR A 143 -8.90 19.13 3.29
CA THR A 143 -7.91 19.14 4.38
C THR A 143 -8.53 19.53 5.72
N GLN A 144 -9.47 20.46 5.73
CA GLN A 144 -10.20 20.84 6.95
C GLN A 144 -11.09 19.70 7.44
N MET A 145 -11.79 19.01 6.54
CA MET A 145 -12.63 17.87 6.89
C MET A 145 -11.80 16.72 7.51
N ILE A 146 -10.68 16.38 6.89
CA ILE A 146 -9.77 15.33 7.40
C ILE A 146 -9.24 15.71 8.80
N ARG A 147 -8.78 16.95 9.00
CA ARG A 147 -8.33 17.43 10.31
C ARG A 147 -9.43 17.31 11.36
N SER A 148 -10.63 17.79 11.03
CA SER A 148 -11.76 17.71 11.96
C SER A 148 -12.13 16.25 12.32
N ALA A 149 -12.05 15.32 11.36
CA ALA A 149 -12.29 13.91 11.62
C ALA A 149 -11.21 13.29 12.53
N ILE A 150 -9.95 13.64 12.34
CA ILE A 150 -8.83 13.19 13.19
C ILE A 150 -8.99 13.76 14.62
N GLU A 151 -9.29 15.05 14.74
CA GLU A 151 -9.48 15.74 16.04
C GLU A 151 -10.69 15.20 16.82
N ALA A 152 -11.76 14.84 16.14
CA ALA A 152 -12.97 14.27 16.76
C ALA A 152 -12.80 12.80 17.18
N ALA A 153 -11.78 12.12 16.71
CA ALA A 153 -11.55 10.72 16.99
C ALA A 153 -10.91 10.50 18.37
N PRO A 154 -11.12 9.33 19.02
CA PRO A 154 -10.40 8.99 20.23
C PRO A 154 -8.88 9.07 20.04
N ALA A 155 -8.17 9.53 21.06
CA ALA A 155 -6.72 9.67 21.03
C ALA A 155 -6.03 8.36 20.62
N GLY A 156 -5.14 8.45 19.66
CA GLY A 156 -4.39 7.30 19.13
C GLY A 156 -5.17 6.40 18.14
N LYS A 157 -6.41 6.77 17.77
CA LYS A 157 -7.15 6.03 16.73
C LYS A 157 -6.55 6.23 15.34
N TYR A 158 -6.14 7.44 15.03
CA TYR A 158 -5.55 7.78 13.74
C TYR A 158 -4.13 8.31 13.89
N TRP A 159 -3.31 8.04 12.88
CA TRP A 159 -2.00 8.65 12.76
C TRP A 159 -2.15 10.14 12.41
N PRO A 160 -1.37 11.05 13.00
CA PRO A 160 -1.38 12.46 12.63
C PRO A 160 -0.73 12.64 11.25
N ASP A 161 -1.50 12.49 10.18
CA ASP A 161 -1.04 12.55 8.78
C ASP A 161 -0.67 14.00 8.38
N THR A 162 0.47 14.47 8.87
CA THR A 162 0.94 15.84 8.65
C THR A 162 1.39 16.10 7.21
N HIS A 163 1.70 15.05 6.47
CA HIS A 163 2.19 15.11 5.09
C HIS A 163 1.15 14.70 4.05
N TRP A 164 -0.06 14.33 4.48
CA TRP A 164 -1.17 13.89 3.62
C TRP A 164 -0.91 12.59 2.86
N ASN A 165 0.07 11.78 3.27
CA ASN A 165 0.38 10.52 2.61
C ASN A 165 -0.69 9.47 2.83
N ILE A 166 -1.17 9.33 4.07
CA ILE A 166 -2.24 8.38 4.42
C ILE A 166 -3.54 8.81 3.75
N ALA A 167 -3.87 10.11 3.81
CA ALA A 167 -5.05 10.65 3.15
C ALA A 167 -5.01 10.44 1.61
N ALA A 168 -3.84 10.53 0.98
CA ALA A 168 -3.69 10.22 -0.44
C ALA A 168 -3.91 8.73 -0.75
N ILE A 169 -3.44 7.82 0.12
CA ILE A 169 -3.72 6.38 0.00
C ILE A 169 -5.23 6.12 0.11
N ASP A 170 -5.88 6.71 1.12
CA ASP A 170 -7.32 6.57 1.35
C ASP A 170 -8.15 7.13 0.19
N LEU A 171 -7.79 8.33 -0.29
CA LEU A 171 -8.43 8.94 -1.47
C LEU A 171 -8.28 8.02 -2.70
N GLY A 172 -7.09 7.50 -2.94
CA GLY A 172 -6.85 6.59 -4.06
C GLY A 172 -7.68 5.32 -3.95
N PHE A 173 -7.76 4.73 -2.77
CA PHE A 173 -8.61 3.57 -2.53
C PHE A 173 -10.09 3.88 -2.74
N TYR A 174 -10.57 5.00 -2.20
CA TYR A 174 -11.95 5.46 -2.39
C TYR A 174 -12.28 5.66 -3.88
N LEU A 175 -11.42 6.37 -4.62
CA LEU A 175 -11.61 6.58 -6.05
C LEU A 175 -11.73 5.26 -6.82
N SER A 176 -10.82 4.32 -6.57
CA SER A 176 -10.81 3.04 -7.28
C SER A 176 -12.00 2.15 -6.93
N ARG A 177 -12.35 2.04 -5.63
CA ARG A 177 -13.28 1.00 -5.14
C ARG A 177 -14.73 1.46 -5.05
N PHE A 178 -14.96 2.74 -4.91
CA PHE A 178 -16.30 3.31 -4.76
C PHE A 178 -16.66 4.23 -5.93
N TYR A 179 -15.98 5.35 -6.08
CA TYR A 179 -16.37 6.36 -7.07
C TYR A 179 -16.34 5.84 -8.51
N LEU A 180 -15.24 5.26 -8.98
CA LEU A 180 -15.14 4.71 -10.34
C LEU A 180 -15.97 3.44 -10.52
N ALA A 181 -16.18 2.66 -9.46
CA ALA A 181 -17.05 1.49 -9.50
C ALA A 181 -18.53 1.89 -9.68
N GLU A 182 -19.00 2.92 -8.99
CA GLU A 182 -20.36 3.45 -9.17
C GLU A 182 -20.57 3.99 -10.58
N GLN A 183 -19.60 4.70 -11.16
CA GLN A 183 -19.67 5.16 -12.55
C GLN A 183 -19.72 4.01 -13.56
N LYS A 184 -18.97 2.94 -13.35
CA LYS A 184 -19.01 1.73 -14.18
C LYS A 184 -20.36 1.00 -14.02
N THR A 185 -20.95 1.00 -12.83
CA THR A 185 -22.22 0.32 -12.55
C THR A 185 -23.42 1.09 -13.09
N SER A 186 -23.38 2.41 -13.12
CA SER A 186 -24.41 3.23 -13.78
C SER A 186 -24.41 3.04 -15.31
N GLN A 187 -23.31 2.54 -15.87
CA GLN A 187 -23.18 2.17 -17.30
C GLN A 187 -23.49 0.68 -17.57
N MET A 188 -23.43 -0.19 -16.55
CA MET A 188 -23.75 -1.62 -16.62
C MET A 188 -24.77 -1.95 -15.53
N GLN A 189 -25.99 -2.32 -15.93
CA GLN A 189 -27.01 -2.77 -14.99
C GLN A 189 -26.51 -3.92 -14.12
N ALA A 190 -26.57 -3.66 -12.83
CA ALA A 190 -26.67 -4.61 -11.71
C ALA A 190 -25.63 -5.74 -11.56
N GLY A 191 -24.97 -5.69 -10.45
CA GLY A 191 -24.54 -6.90 -9.76
C GLY A 191 -23.10 -6.91 -9.28
N TRP A 192 -23.01 -6.87 -8.01
CA TRP A 192 -21.92 -7.22 -7.14
C TRP A 192 -21.16 -6.05 -6.52
N PHE A 193 -21.59 -5.65 -5.33
CA PHE A 193 -20.74 -4.98 -4.37
C PHE A 193 -20.08 -6.04 -3.49
N PRO A 194 -18.76 -6.04 -3.27
CA PRO A 194 -18.20 -6.76 -2.14
C PRO A 194 -18.83 -6.19 -0.89
N ALA A 195 -19.23 -7.07 0.05
CA ALA A 195 -19.62 -6.65 1.39
C ALA A 195 -18.62 -5.64 1.93
N GLU A 196 -19.11 -4.65 2.67
CA GLU A 196 -18.31 -3.63 3.33
C GLU A 196 -17.04 -4.27 3.87
N SER A 197 -15.90 -3.91 3.25
CA SER A 197 -14.63 -4.48 3.67
C SER A 197 -14.30 -3.93 5.05
N GLU A 198 -13.54 -4.65 5.84
CA GLU A 198 -13.01 -4.24 7.15
C GLU A 198 -12.12 -2.97 7.09
N TYR A 199 -12.10 -2.28 5.95
CA TYR A 199 -11.38 -1.04 5.73
C TYR A 199 -12.23 0.13 6.26
N ASP A 200 -11.81 0.70 7.39
CA ASP A 200 -12.34 1.96 7.91
C ASP A 200 -11.37 3.10 7.55
N PRO A 201 -11.61 3.88 6.48
CA PRO A 201 -10.73 4.96 6.04
C PRO A 201 -10.74 6.17 6.98
N GLY A 202 -11.50 6.13 8.07
CA GLY A 202 -11.69 7.29 8.95
C GLY A 202 -12.59 8.38 8.37
N ILE A 203 -12.86 8.33 7.07
CA ILE A 203 -13.77 9.20 6.34
C ILE A 203 -14.74 8.31 5.58
N THR A 204 -16.03 8.48 5.82
CA THR A 204 -17.08 7.67 5.22
C THR A 204 -17.19 7.89 3.72
N THR A 205 -17.69 6.87 2.98
CA THR A 205 -18.01 6.98 1.55
C THR A 205 -18.92 8.20 1.26
N ALA A 206 -19.90 8.48 2.14
CA ALA A 206 -20.79 9.63 1.99
C ALA A 206 -20.03 10.97 2.10
N GLN A 207 -19.04 11.07 2.97
CA GLN A 207 -18.20 12.27 3.11
C GLN A 207 -17.32 12.48 1.87
N TRP A 208 -16.72 11.42 1.30
CA TRP A 208 -15.98 11.52 0.04
C TRP A 208 -16.89 11.93 -1.12
N SER A 209 -18.07 11.32 -1.26
CA SER A 209 -19.03 11.63 -2.32
C SER A 209 -19.55 13.07 -2.29
N ALA A 210 -19.59 13.71 -1.10
CA ALA A 210 -19.98 15.09 -0.96
C ALA A 210 -18.92 16.11 -1.41
N LEU A 211 -17.69 15.66 -1.66
CA LEU A 211 -16.54 16.49 -2.00
C LEU A 211 -16.15 16.44 -3.48
N LEU A 212 -16.63 15.44 -4.19
CA LEU A 212 -16.41 15.23 -5.63
C LEU A 212 -17.60 15.73 -6.46
#